data_eebe84400a93671e69a09bdb5487d9ed
#
_entry.id   eebe84400a93671e69a09bdb5487d9ed
#
_cell.length_a   1.000
_cell.length_b   1.000
_cell.length_c   1.000
_cell.angle_alpha   90.00
_cell.angle_beta   90.00
_cell.angle_gamma   90.00
#
_symmetry.space_group_name_H-M   'P 1'
#
loop_
_entity.id
_entity.type
_entity.pdbx_description
1 polymer ?
#
loop_
_entity_poly.entity_id
_entity_poly.type
_entity_poly.pdbx_seq_one_letter_code
_entity_poly.pdbx_strand_id
1 'polypeptide(L)'
;QMEDGPARLRANRGRYDLDAEQVAIDGPIAFRAASGYTLDTRDATVDLRNRRLRGTGAVTGTTPMGRFSGDRMEADLESRTVKLSGNAHLRIVPKRSNRP
;
A
#
# COMPACT_ATOMS: atom_id res chain seq x y z
N GLN A 1 -14.30 11.29 -9.94
CA GLN A 1 -13.33 11.84 -9.78
C GLN A 1 -12.74 11.95 -8.49
N MET A 2 -11.63 11.95 -8.35
CA MET A 2 -10.97 11.91 -7.13
C MET A 2 -10.80 13.25 -6.58
N GLU A 3 -11.29 13.45 -5.43
CA GLU A 3 -11.10 14.71 -4.81
C GLU A 3 -9.77 14.83 -4.18
N ASP A 4 -9.12 13.71 -3.96
CA ASP A 4 -7.82 13.71 -3.27
C ASP A 4 -6.68 14.09 -4.18
N GLY A 5 -7.00 14.36 -5.42
CA GLY A 5 -5.95 14.67 -6.35
C GLY A 5 -5.34 13.44 -6.98
N PRO A 6 -4.34 13.61 -7.81
CA PRO A 6 -3.79 12.50 -8.56
C PRO A 6 -3.01 11.53 -7.68
N ALA A 7 -3.02 10.30 -8.09
CA ALA A 7 -2.20 9.28 -7.49
C ALA A 7 -1.36 8.63 -8.58
N ARG A 8 -0.18 8.19 -8.21
CA ARG A 8 0.72 7.56 -9.16
C ARG A 8 1.18 6.23 -8.62
N LEU A 9 1.19 5.26 -9.50
CA LEU A 9 1.69 3.94 -9.14
C LEU A 9 2.79 3.58 -10.12
N ARG A 10 3.92 3.16 -9.60
CA ARG A 10 5.02 2.68 -10.42
C ARG A 10 5.34 1.27 -10.06
N ALA A 11 5.49 0.44 -11.06
CA ALA A 11 5.87 -0.93 -10.87
C ALA A 11 6.73 -1.36 -12.04
N ASN A 12 7.66 -2.25 -11.78
CA ASN A 12 8.57 -2.68 -12.81
C ASN A 12 7.95 -3.65 -13.76
N ARG A 13 7.32 -4.66 -13.24
CA ARG A 13 6.91 -5.77 -14.05
C ARG A 13 5.67 -6.41 -13.47
N GLY A 14 4.72 -6.69 -14.30
CA GLY A 14 3.50 -7.34 -13.85
C GLY A 14 3.13 -8.47 -14.75
N ARG A 15 2.47 -9.46 -14.19
CA ARG A 15 1.96 -10.59 -14.93
C ARG A 15 0.50 -10.76 -14.55
N TYR A 16 -0.31 -10.94 -15.55
CA TYR A 16 -1.73 -11.08 -15.33
C TYR A 16 -2.13 -12.52 -15.62
N ASP A 17 -2.74 -13.16 -14.65
CA ASP A 17 -3.23 -14.52 -14.78
C ASP A 17 -4.74 -14.45 -14.98
N LEU A 18 -5.18 -14.71 -16.18
CA LEU A 18 -6.61 -14.62 -16.51
C LEU A 18 -7.43 -15.62 -15.76
N ASP A 19 -6.92 -16.83 -15.63
CA ASP A 19 -7.70 -17.88 -15.01
C ASP A 19 -7.90 -17.63 -13.52
N ALA A 20 -6.87 -17.20 -12.86
CA ALA A 20 -6.94 -16.90 -11.45
C ALA A 20 -7.43 -15.49 -11.16
N GLU A 21 -7.51 -14.67 -12.17
CA GLU A 21 -7.86 -13.26 -12.03
C GLU A 21 -6.94 -12.56 -11.03
N GLN A 22 -5.66 -12.75 -11.24
CA GLN A 22 -4.64 -12.19 -10.37
C GLN A 22 -3.60 -11.45 -11.16
N VAL A 23 -3.06 -10.41 -10.55
CA VAL A 23 -1.94 -9.69 -11.12
C VAL A 23 -0.78 -9.84 -10.16
N ALA A 24 0.31 -10.39 -10.66
CA ALA A 24 1.52 -10.50 -9.86
C ALA A 24 2.48 -9.42 -10.30
N ILE A 25 3.00 -8.67 -9.34
CA ILE A 25 3.92 -7.58 -9.62
C ILE A 25 5.25 -7.93 -8.99
N ASP A 26 6.27 -8.05 -9.82
CA ASP A 26 7.60 -8.38 -9.36
C ASP A 26 8.43 -7.12 -9.22
N GLY A 27 9.24 -7.10 -8.18
CA GLY A 27 10.16 -5.99 -7.99
C GLY A 27 9.53 -4.84 -7.23
N PRO A 28 10.20 -3.70 -7.21
CA PRO A 28 9.74 -2.57 -6.41
C PRO A 28 8.44 -1.98 -6.93
N ILE A 29 7.60 -1.59 -6.00
CA ILE A 29 6.33 -0.92 -6.27
C ILE A 29 6.32 0.34 -5.46
N ALA A 30 6.02 1.45 -6.11
CA ALA A 30 5.95 2.74 -5.44
C ALA A 30 4.61 3.39 -5.73
N PHE A 31 3.94 3.80 -4.69
CA PHE A 31 2.66 4.48 -4.81
C PHE A 31 2.79 5.86 -4.18
N ARG A 32 2.30 6.87 -4.86
CA ARG A 32 2.33 8.24 -4.36
C ARG A 32 0.99 8.89 -4.64
N ALA A 33 0.43 9.49 -3.63
CA ALA A 33 -0.81 10.24 -3.79
C ALA A 33 -0.59 11.67 -3.38
N ALA A 34 -1.28 12.57 -4.05
CA ALA A 34 -1.12 13.99 -3.77
C ALA A 34 -1.51 14.37 -2.35
N SER A 35 -2.34 13.55 -1.72
CA SER A 35 -2.77 13.79 -0.37
C SER A 35 -1.70 13.50 0.68
N GLY A 36 -0.53 13.04 0.28
CA GLY A 36 0.55 12.79 1.22
C GLY A 36 0.71 11.33 1.62
N TYR A 37 -0.03 10.44 0.97
CA TYR A 37 0.10 9.02 1.23
C TYR A 37 1.14 8.43 0.29
N THR A 38 2.04 7.64 0.83
CA THR A 38 3.00 6.92 0.01
C THR A 38 3.06 5.48 0.47
N LEU A 39 3.42 4.61 -0.44
CA LEU A 39 3.60 3.20 -0.12
C LEU A 39 4.71 2.66 -0.98
N ASP A 40 5.67 2.04 -0.36
CA ASP A 40 6.77 1.37 -1.06
C ASP A 40 6.82 -0.07 -0.61
N THR A 41 6.77 -0.97 -1.55
CA THR A 41 6.84 -2.38 -1.26
C THR A 41 7.44 -3.08 -2.46
N ARG A 42 7.38 -4.40 -2.46
CA ARG A 42 7.86 -5.16 -3.60
C ARG A 42 7.14 -6.50 -3.61
N ASP A 43 7.06 -7.07 -4.79
CA ASP A 43 6.57 -8.43 -4.96
C ASP A 43 5.19 -8.61 -4.36
N ALA A 44 4.22 -8.01 -5.01
CA ALA A 44 2.84 -8.07 -4.53
C ALA A 44 1.96 -8.81 -5.51
N THR A 45 0.89 -9.35 -5.00
CA THR A 45 -0.12 -10.02 -5.82
C THR A 45 -1.47 -9.38 -5.52
N VAL A 46 -2.17 -9.01 -6.58
CA VAL A 46 -3.51 -8.45 -6.46
C VAL A 46 -4.50 -9.51 -6.91
N ASP A 47 -5.41 -9.87 -6.02
CA ASP A 47 -6.46 -10.81 -6.35
C ASP A 47 -7.69 -10.00 -6.75
N LEU A 48 -7.97 -9.96 -8.03
CA LEU A 48 -9.06 -9.13 -8.53
C LEU A 48 -10.43 -9.68 -8.19
N ARG A 49 -10.52 -10.99 -8.02
CA ARG A 49 -11.80 -11.60 -7.70
C ARG A 49 -12.23 -11.27 -6.28
N ASN A 50 -11.31 -11.36 -5.34
CA ASN A 50 -11.60 -11.09 -3.95
C ASN A 50 -11.20 -9.69 -3.52
N ARG A 51 -10.64 -8.92 -4.43
CA ARG A 51 -10.22 -7.54 -4.18
C ARG A 51 -9.26 -7.44 -3.01
N ARG A 52 -8.24 -8.27 -3.05
CA ARG A 52 -7.23 -8.29 -2.01
C ARG A 52 -5.86 -8.08 -2.61
N LEU A 53 -5.03 -7.38 -1.86
CA LEU A 53 -3.66 -7.16 -2.22
C LEU A 53 -2.79 -7.82 -1.17
N ARG A 54 -1.82 -8.57 -1.61
CA ARG A 54 -0.94 -9.26 -0.69
C ARG A 54 0.50 -8.99 -1.10
N GLY A 55 1.25 -8.42 -0.20
CA GLY A 55 2.67 -8.17 -0.45
C GLY A 55 3.51 -9.09 0.39
N THR A 56 4.47 -9.75 -0.23
CA THR A 56 5.34 -10.66 0.46
C THR A 56 6.68 -10.04 0.81
N GLY A 57 6.97 -8.86 0.29
CA GLY A 57 8.19 -8.16 0.63
C GLY A 57 7.94 -7.11 1.68
N ALA A 58 9.01 -6.54 2.17
CA ALA A 58 8.91 -5.49 3.16
C ALA A 58 8.12 -4.32 2.62
N VAL A 59 7.36 -3.67 3.48
CA VAL A 59 6.55 -2.54 3.08
C VAL A 59 6.85 -1.36 4.00
N THR A 60 6.94 -0.18 3.42
CA THR A 60 7.03 1.05 4.18
C THR A 60 6.10 2.05 3.55
N GLY A 61 5.58 2.93 4.35
CA GLY A 61 4.69 3.95 3.82
C GLY A 61 4.61 5.13 4.75
N THR A 62 4.06 6.21 4.22
CA THR A 62 3.86 7.40 5.03
C THR A 62 2.44 7.91 4.80
N THR A 63 1.94 8.56 5.83
CA THR A 63 0.68 9.28 5.77
C THR A 63 0.94 10.67 6.30
N PRO A 64 -0.01 11.58 6.19
CA PRO A 64 0.19 12.90 6.80
C PRO A 64 0.43 12.85 8.30
N MET A 65 0.06 11.75 8.95
CA MET A 65 0.21 11.66 10.39
C MET A 65 1.33 10.77 10.85
N GLY A 66 2.02 10.09 9.97
CA GLY A 66 3.10 9.23 10.44
C GLY A 66 3.58 8.24 9.41
N ARG A 67 4.24 7.23 9.88
CA ARG A 67 4.84 6.21 9.03
C ARG A 67 4.46 4.83 9.51
N PHE A 68 4.48 3.90 8.59
CA PHE A 68 4.28 2.50 8.95
C PHE A 68 5.26 1.63 8.18
N SER A 69 5.50 0.46 8.70
CA SER A 69 6.36 -0.51 8.03
C SER A 69 6.03 -1.90 8.53
N GLY A 70 6.44 -2.89 7.77
CA GLY A 70 6.25 -4.27 8.15
C GLY A 70 6.94 -5.16 7.15
N ASP A 71 7.01 -6.44 7.49
CA ASP A 71 7.61 -7.41 6.58
C ASP A 71 6.62 -7.90 5.54
N ARG A 72 5.35 -7.82 5.84
CA ARG A 72 4.30 -8.24 4.93
C ARG A 72 3.12 -7.32 5.04
N MET A 73 2.34 -7.28 3.99
CA MET A 73 1.15 -6.47 3.97
C MET A 73 0.03 -7.23 3.30
N GLU A 74 -1.15 -7.11 3.88
CA GLU A 74 -2.37 -7.58 3.25
C GLU A 74 -3.36 -6.44 3.27
N ALA A 75 -4.00 -6.19 2.15
CA ALA A 75 -5.00 -5.15 2.08
C ALA A 75 -6.28 -5.72 1.53
N ASP A 76 -7.39 -5.38 2.15
CA ASP A 76 -8.70 -5.72 1.65
C ASP A 76 -9.25 -4.46 1.01
N LEU A 77 -9.30 -4.45 -0.31
CA LEU A 77 -9.69 -3.24 -1.02
C LEU A 77 -11.18 -2.96 -0.91
N GLU A 78 -11.95 -3.98 -0.59
CA GLU A 78 -13.37 -3.80 -0.45
C GLU A 78 -13.72 -3.13 0.87
N SER A 79 -13.11 -3.58 1.95
CA SER A 79 -13.35 -3.00 3.25
C SER A 79 -12.39 -1.88 3.58
N ARG A 80 -11.38 -1.67 2.72
CA ARG A 80 -10.37 -0.62 2.90
C ARG A 80 -9.59 -0.79 4.18
N THR A 81 -9.22 -2.03 4.46
CA THR A 81 -8.40 -2.31 5.62
C THR A 81 -7.04 -2.81 5.18
N VAL A 82 -6.04 -2.52 5.98
CA VAL A 82 -4.67 -2.94 5.71
C VAL A 82 -4.13 -3.59 6.97
N LYS A 83 -3.53 -4.75 6.78
CA LYS A 83 -2.88 -5.45 7.87
C LYS A 83 -1.40 -5.54 7.59
N LEU A 84 -0.62 -5.24 8.60
CA LEU A 84 0.82 -5.39 8.54
C LEU A 84 1.22 -6.49 9.49
N SER A 85 2.16 -7.32 9.09
CA SER A 85 2.65 -8.37 9.96
C SER A 85 4.15 -8.53 9.78
N GLY A 86 4.78 -9.15 10.75
CA GLY A 86 6.22 -9.31 10.73
C GLY A 86 6.91 -7.99 11.00
N ASN A 87 7.35 -7.78 12.23
CA ASN A 87 8.04 -6.54 12.62
C ASN A 87 7.26 -5.30 12.21
N ALA A 88 5.96 -5.33 12.41
CA ALA A 88 5.12 -4.21 12.03
C ALA A 88 5.33 -3.04 12.98
N HIS A 89 5.53 -1.87 12.41
CA HIS A 89 5.73 -0.66 13.17
C HIS A 89 4.80 0.42 12.67
N LEU A 90 4.21 1.14 13.59
CA LEU A 90 3.38 2.26 13.23
C LEU A 90 3.79 3.43 14.11
N ARG A 91 4.24 4.49 13.48
CA ARG A 91 4.62 5.68 14.21
C ARG A 91 3.71 6.81 13.80
N ILE A 92 2.93 7.30 14.73
CA ILE A 92 2.01 8.39 14.48
C ILE A 92 2.56 9.64 15.11
N VAL A 93 2.70 10.68 14.30
CA VAL A 93 3.12 11.98 14.79
C VAL A 93 1.90 12.88 14.70
N PRO A 94 1.29 13.23 15.83
CA PRO A 94 0.12 14.07 15.79
C PRO A 94 0.47 15.45 15.26
N LYS A 95 -0.40 15.97 14.48
CA LYS A 95 -0.19 17.31 14.04
C LYS A 95 -0.25 18.20 15.19
N ARG A 96 0.32 18.88 15.49
CA ARG A 96 0.23 19.64 16.59
C ARG A 96 -0.49 20.64 16.70
N SER A 97 -0.93 20.74 17.06
CA SER A 97 -1.41 21.56 16.93
C SER A 97 -1.49 22.32 17.96
N ASN A 98 -1.26 22.23 18.10
CA ASN A 98 -1.28 22.73 18.80
C ASN A 98 -1.63 23.25 19.49
N ARG A 99 -1.68 23.48 19.95
CA ARG A 99 -1.89 23.95 20.56
C ARG A 99 -2.05 24.60 21.01
N PRO A 100 -2.15 24.95 21.49
CA PRO A 100 -2.17 25.66 21.99
C PRO A 100 -1.99 25.84 22.47
#